data_05386d17197be2b6041122109f90ef94
#
_entry.id   05386d17197be2b6041122109f90ef94
#
_cell.length_a   1.000
_cell.length_b   1.000
_cell.length_c   1.000
_cell.angle_alpha   90.00
_cell.angle_beta   90.00
_cell.angle_gamma   90.00
#
_symmetry.space_group_name_H-M   'P 1'
#
loop_
_entity.id
_entity.type
_entity.pdbx_description
1 polymer ?
#
loop_
_entity_poly.entity_id
_entity_poly.type
_entity_poly.pdbx_seq_one_letter_code
_entity_poly.pdbx_strand_id
1 'polypeptide(L)'
;MQGKHILMELRASHNLAMRYIENNFLHGELDRLTVGNGWIIGYIYSNRDKDVFQKDIEEHFSITRSTVSKVVDCMVNKGLIERKNVSSDARLRKLVLTDKAVAMVEHMRRYEAQIEEQLLKGFSENEREQLVSYIQRIKDNITDKS
;
A
#
# COMPACT_ATOMS: atom_id res chain seq x y z
N MET A 1 -19.91 28.54 -6.56
CA MET A 1 -19.41 27.15 -6.30
C MET A 1 -18.53 27.20 -5.05
N GLN A 2 -18.98 26.63 -3.96
CA GLN A 2 -18.06 26.34 -2.88
C GLN A 2 -17.04 25.33 -3.39
N GLY A 3 -15.77 25.73 -3.41
CA GLY A 3 -14.71 24.86 -3.91
C GLY A 3 -14.61 23.61 -3.05
N LYS A 4 -14.80 22.47 -3.66
CA LYS A 4 -14.53 21.20 -3.01
C LYS A 4 -13.03 21.17 -2.67
N HIS A 5 -12.72 20.92 -1.41
CA HIS A 5 -11.33 20.78 -0.99
C HIS A 5 -10.78 19.45 -1.50
N ILE A 6 -9.93 19.49 -2.52
CA ILE A 6 -9.36 18.30 -3.19
C ILE A 6 -8.77 17.30 -2.20
N LEU A 7 -8.08 17.78 -1.18
CA LEU A 7 -7.50 16.90 -0.16
C LEU A 7 -8.57 16.08 0.60
N MET A 8 -9.71 16.70 0.91
CA MET A 8 -10.84 16.01 1.56
C MET A 8 -11.50 15.00 0.63
N GLU A 9 -11.67 15.34 -0.64
CA GLU A 9 -12.24 14.43 -1.64
C GLU A 9 -11.33 13.21 -1.90
N LEU A 10 -10.03 13.43 -1.99
CA LEU A 10 -9.05 12.34 -2.11
C LEU A 10 -9.10 11.40 -0.89
N ARG A 11 -9.19 11.97 0.31
CA ARG A 11 -9.29 11.18 1.54
C ARG A 11 -10.59 10.38 1.61
N ALA A 12 -11.71 11.02 1.30
CA ALA A 12 -13.02 10.36 1.30
C ALA A 12 -13.07 9.24 0.26
N SER A 13 -12.56 9.48 -0.94
CA SER A 13 -12.47 8.48 -2.01
C SER A 13 -11.62 7.28 -1.60
N HIS A 14 -10.46 7.53 -1.00
CA HIS A 14 -9.60 6.47 -0.46
C HIS A 14 -10.33 5.64 0.59
N ASN A 15 -10.97 6.28 1.57
CA ASN A 15 -11.69 5.58 2.64
C ASN A 15 -12.84 4.72 2.10
N LEU A 16 -13.59 5.24 1.13
CA LEU A 16 -14.67 4.50 0.47
C LEU A 16 -14.15 3.30 -0.31
N ALA A 17 -13.05 3.47 -1.06
CA ALA A 17 -12.42 2.39 -1.81
C ALA A 17 -11.93 1.28 -0.86
N MET A 18 -11.26 1.64 0.23
CA MET A 18 -10.78 0.68 1.22
C MET A 18 -11.93 -0.08 1.89
N ARG A 19 -13.01 0.61 2.23
CA ARG A 19 -14.22 -0.03 2.79
C ARG A 19 -14.87 -0.99 1.80
N TYR A 20 -14.91 -0.61 0.53
CA TYR A 20 -15.43 -1.48 -0.53
C TYR A 20 -14.60 -2.77 -0.65
N ILE A 21 -13.28 -2.66 -0.65
CA ILE A 21 -12.36 -3.79 -0.70
C ILE A 21 -12.55 -4.69 0.53
N GLU A 22 -12.57 -4.09 1.71
CA GLU A 22 -12.76 -4.82 2.97
C GLU A 22 -14.06 -5.63 2.98
N ASN A 23 -15.17 -5.01 2.58
CA ASN A 23 -16.48 -5.64 2.62
C ASN A 23 -16.69 -6.73 1.56
N ASN A 24 -16.02 -6.66 0.43
CA ASN A 24 -16.27 -7.53 -0.71
C ASN A 24 -15.20 -8.60 -0.93
N PHE A 25 -13.97 -8.38 -0.48
CA PHE A 25 -12.83 -9.25 -0.81
C PHE A 25 -12.03 -9.73 0.40
N LEU A 26 -12.19 -9.10 1.55
CA LEU A 26 -11.46 -9.43 2.78
C LEU A 26 -12.47 -9.88 3.85
N HIS A 27 -12.84 -11.14 3.81
CA HIS A 27 -13.85 -11.71 4.72
C HIS A 27 -13.32 -11.85 6.16
N GLY A 28 -13.24 -10.74 6.91
CA GLY A 28 -13.16 -10.73 8.37
C GLY A 28 -11.86 -11.22 9.02
N GLU A 29 -10.88 -11.70 8.26
CA GLU A 29 -9.61 -12.20 8.81
C GLU A 29 -8.58 -11.09 9.07
N LEU A 30 -8.83 -9.91 8.53
CA LEU A 30 -7.89 -8.79 8.62
C LEU A 30 -8.57 -7.59 9.25
N ASP A 31 -7.90 -7.02 10.25
CA ASP A 31 -8.37 -5.77 10.83
C ASP A 31 -8.06 -4.57 9.89
N ARG A 32 -8.68 -3.43 10.20
CA ARG A 32 -8.54 -2.20 9.43
C ARG A 32 -7.08 -1.71 9.34
N LEU A 33 -6.29 -1.96 10.37
CA LEU A 33 -4.89 -1.55 10.40
C LEU A 33 -4.08 -2.30 9.35
N THR A 34 -4.29 -3.60 9.24
CA THR A 34 -3.62 -4.44 8.23
C THR A 34 -4.06 -4.07 6.83
N VAL A 35 -5.36 -3.88 6.60
CA VAL A 35 -5.89 -3.45 5.30
C VAL A 35 -5.37 -2.07 4.92
N GLY A 36 -5.42 -1.10 5.83
CA GLY A 36 -4.95 0.27 5.62
C GLY A 36 -3.45 0.39 5.35
N ASN A 37 -2.65 -0.59 5.77
CA ASN A 37 -1.19 -0.61 5.59
C ASN A 37 -0.73 -1.74 4.66
N GLY A 38 -1.63 -2.35 3.91
CA GLY A 38 -1.32 -3.42 2.95
C GLY A 38 -0.34 -3.00 1.85
N TRP A 39 -0.18 -1.71 1.60
CA TRP A 39 0.80 -1.16 0.67
C TRP A 39 2.26 -1.54 1.01
N ILE A 40 2.61 -1.70 2.29
CA ILE A 40 3.93 -2.20 2.72
C ILE A 40 4.13 -3.65 2.27
N ILE A 41 3.14 -4.49 2.52
CA ILE A 41 3.17 -5.89 2.12
C ILE A 41 3.26 -5.99 0.59
N GLY A 42 2.48 -5.21 -0.14
CA GLY A 42 2.52 -5.14 -1.60
C GLY A 42 3.89 -4.71 -2.14
N TYR A 43 4.53 -3.73 -1.50
CA TYR A 43 5.88 -3.28 -1.86
C TYR A 43 6.91 -4.40 -1.68
N ILE A 44 6.92 -5.07 -0.53
CA ILE A 44 7.84 -6.17 -0.26
C ILE A 44 7.61 -7.31 -1.26
N TYR A 45 6.36 -7.65 -1.53
CA TYR A 45 6.00 -8.67 -2.51
C TYR A 45 6.53 -8.36 -3.90
N SER A 46 6.34 -7.13 -4.37
CA SER A 46 6.78 -6.70 -5.70
C SER A 46 8.30 -6.63 -5.83
N ASN A 47 9.02 -6.51 -4.74
CA ASN A 47 10.49 -6.44 -4.68
C ASN A 47 11.14 -7.69 -4.06
N ARG A 48 10.44 -8.82 -4.01
CA ARG A 48 10.92 -10.04 -3.35
C ARG A 48 12.11 -10.73 -4.02
N ASP A 49 12.45 -10.29 -5.21
CA ASP A 49 13.64 -10.74 -5.95
C ASP A 49 14.95 -10.14 -5.39
N LYS A 50 14.85 -9.17 -4.50
CA LYS A 50 15.97 -8.53 -3.83
C LYS A 50 15.68 -8.36 -2.34
N ASP A 51 16.72 -8.04 -1.57
CA ASP A 51 16.57 -7.73 -0.15
C ASP A 51 15.87 -6.38 0.02
N VAL A 52 14.82 -6.37 0.83
CA VAL A 52 14.08 -5.14 1.19
C VAL A 52 14.34 -4.81 2.63
N PHE A 53 14.75 -3.56 2.88
CA PHE A 53 14.99 -3.02 4.21
C PHE A 53 13.93 -1.97 4.55
N GLN A 54 13.77 -1.72 5.84
CA GLN A 54 12.83 -0.69 6.32
C GLN A 54 13.12 0.67 5.70
N LYS A 55 14.39 1.01 5.52
CA LYS A 55 14.84 2.25 4.86
C LYS A 55 14.31 2.39 3.43
N ASP A 56 14.23 1.31 2.68
CA ASP A 56 13.71 1.32 1.31
C ASP A 56 12.23 1.76 1.29
N ILE A 57 11.46 1.30 2.27
CA ILE A 57 10.06 1.68 2.44
C ILE A 57 9.93 3.15 2.83
N GLU A 58 10.75 3.61 3.76
CA GLU A 58 10.80 5.02 4.17
C GLU A 58 11.05 5.95 2.98
N GLU A 59 12.02 5.61 2.15
CA GLU A 59 12.40 6.40 0.97
C GLU A 59 11.34 6.34 -0.13
N HIS A 60 10.84 5.14 -0.45
CA HIS A 60 9.89 4.95 -1.55
C HIS A 60 8.56 5.68 -1.29
N PHE A 61 8.06 5.64 -0.06
CA PHE A 61 6.78 6.25 0.30
C PHE A 61 6.90 7.61 0.97
N SER A 62 8.12 8.14 1.14
CA SER A 62 8.37 9.42 1.83
C SER A 62 7.72 9.47 3.21
N ILE A 63 7.97 8.44 4.02
CA ILE A 63 7.37 8.27 5.34
C ILE A 63 8.48 8.26 6.39
N THR A 64 8.16 8.76 7.59
CA THR A 64 9.13 8.79 8.69
C THR A 64 9.48 7.38 9.17
N ARG A 65 10.71 7.24 9.66
CA ARG A 65 11.21 6.00 10.24
C ARG A 65 10.31 5.48 11.37
N SER A 66 9.83 6.38 12.23
CA SER A 66 8.97 5.99 13.35
C SER A 66 7.63 5.41 12.89
N THR A 67 7.04 5.97 11.85
CA THR A 67 5.78 5.48 11.27
C THR A 67 5.98 4.10 10.64
N VAL A 68 7.00 3.94 9.80
CA VAL A 68 7.31 2.64 9.17
C VAL A 68 7.62 1.59 10.23
N SER A 69 8.40 1.95 11.25
CA SER A 69 8.75 1.03 12.34
C SER A 69 7.51 0.51 13.07
N LYS A 70 6.56 1.38 13.40
CA LYS A 70 5.30 0.98 14.06
C LYS A 70 4.47 0.03 13.20
N VAL A 71 4.35 0.33 11.92
CA VAL A 71 3.58 -0.51 11.01
C VAL A 71 4.25 -1.86 10.79
N VAL A 72 5.57 -1.88 10.60
CA VAL A 72 6.34 -3.12 10.46
C VAL A 72 6.24 -3.96 11.75
N ASP A 73 6.37 -3.37 12.93
CA ASP A 73 6.21 -4.07 14.21
C ASP A 73 4.82 -4.71 14.32
N CYS A 74 3.78 -3.97 13.93
CA CYS A 74 2.42 -4.51 13.89
C CYS A 74 2.31 -5.71 12.94
N MET A 75 2.89 -5.63 11.75
CA MET A 75 2.87 -6.72 10.77
C MET A 75 3.68 -7.94 11.23
N VAL A 76 4.78 -7.72 11.93
CA VAL A 76 5.56 -8.81 12.57
C VAL A 76 4.72 -9.50 13.64
N ASN A 77 4.07 -8.75 14.51
CA ASN A 77 3.21 -9.30 15.55
C ASN A 77 2.02 -10.10 15.00
N LYS A 78 1.54 -9.76 13.80
CA LYS A 78 0.47 -10.48 13.11
C LYS A 78 0.95 -11.67 12.29
N GLY A 79 2.25 -11.93 12.28
CA GLY A 79 2.83 -13.04 11.51
C GLY A 79 2.80 -12.82 9.99
N LEU A 80 2.89 -11.56 9.54
CA LEU A 80 2.88 -11.20 8.12
C LEU A 80 4.28 -10.87 7.59
N ILE A 81 5.14 -10.32 8.44
CA ILE A 81 6.52 -9.95 8.13
C ILE A 81 7.46 -10.59 9.14
N GLU A 82 8.61 -11.03 8.67
CA GLU A 82 9.75 -11.44 9.50
C GLU A 82 10.94 -10.54 9.22
N ARG A 83 11.69 -10.20 10.27
CA ARG A 83 12.99 -9.54 10.14
C ARG A 83 14.08 -10.60 10.17
N LYS A 84 14.90 -10.66 9.13
CA LYS A 84 16.00 -11.64 9.02
C LYS A 84 17.34 -10.94 8.88
N ASN A 85 18.35 -11.45 9.58
CA ASN A 85 19.71 -10.97 9.46
C ASN A 85 20.26 -11.30 8.06
N VAL A 86 20.97 -10.36 7.45
CA VAL A 86 21.62 -10.55 6.14
C VAL A 86 23.14 -10.67 6.23
N SER A 87 23.73 -10.30 7.38
CA SER A 87 25.15 -10.32 7.64
C SER A 87 25.43 -10.50 9.13
N SER A 88 26.71 -10.46 9.53
CA SER A 88 27.12 -10.44 10.93
C SER A 88 26.71 -9.14 11.66
N ASP A 89 26.31 -8.08 10.95
CA ASP A 89 25.75 -6.87 11.55
C ASP A 89 24.27 -7.09 11.94
N ALA A 90 24.04 -7.24 13.23
CA ALA A 90 22.68 -7.42 13.77
C ALA A 90 21.73 -6.22 13.57
N ARG A 91 22.25 -5.06 13.16
CA ARG A 91 21.45 -3.87 12.88
C ARG A 91 20.80 -3.91 11.50
N LEU A 92 21.36 -4.72 10.60
CA LEU A 92 20.91 -4.81 9.22
C LEU A 92 20.03 -6.04 9.06
N ARG A 93 18.71 -5.82 9.08
CA ARG A 93 17.72 -6.88 8.90
C ARG A 93 16.82 -6.62 7.72
N LYS A 94 16.76 -7.58 6.82
CA LYS A 94 15.80 -7.53 5.72
C LYS A 94 14.40 -7.91 6.18
N LEU A 95 13.41 -7.38 5.48
CA LEU A 95 12.00 -7.68 5.67
C LEU A 95 11.59 -8.77 4.69
N VAL A 96 11.03 -9.85 5.21
CA VAL A 96 10.58 -10.99 4.41
C VAL A 96 9.11 -11.27 4.72
N LEU A 97 8.32 -11.50 3.69
CA LEU A 97 6.93 -11.90 3.87
C LEU A 97 6.86 -13.36 4.34
N THR A 98 5.94 -13.61 5.25
CA THR A 98 5.56 -14.98 5.63
C THR A 98 4.69 -15.61 4.53
N ASP A 99 4.53 -16.92 4.54
CA ASP A 99 3.63 -17.61 3.60
C ASP A 99 2.20 -17.10 3.72
N LYS A 100 1.76 -16.75 4.94
CA LYS A 100 0.46 -16.12 5.18
C LYS A 100 0.32 -14.81 4.43
N ALA A 101 1.31 -13.94 4.49
CA ALA A 101 1.29 -12.65 3.78
C ALA A 101 1.33 -12.82 2.27
N VAL A 102 2.13 -13.74 1.76
CA VAL A 102 2.18 -14.08 0.32
C VAL A 102 0.80 -14.55 -0.17
N ALA A 103 0.16 -15.45 0.56
CA ALA A 103 -1.17 -15.94 0.23
C ALA A 103 -2.21 -14.81 0.20
N MET A 104 -2.12 -13.84 1.12
CA MET A 104 -2.98 -12.66 1.14
C MET A 104 -2.80 -11.80 -0.11
N VAL A 105 -1.57 -11.51 -0.51
CA VAL A 105 -1.28 -10.71 -1.71
C VAL A 105 -1.80 -11.42 -2.96
N GLU A 106 -1.55 -12.71 -3.08
CA GLU A 106 -2.02 -13.50 -4.22
C GLU A 106 -3.55 -13.58 -4.28
N HIS A 107 -4.21 -13.66 -3.11
CA HIS A 107 -5.66 -13.58 -3.03
C HIS A 107 -6.17 -12.23 -3.52
N MET A 108 -5.60 -11.13 -3.05
CA MET A 108 -5.98 -9.79 -3.48
C MET A 108 -5.74 -9.54 -4.96
N ARG A 109 -4.63 -10.02 -5.51
CA ARG A 109 -4.32 -9.89 -6.95
C ARG A 109 -5.36 -10.53 -7.85
N ARG A 110 -6.00 -11.59 -7.40
CA ARG A 110 -7.09 -12.20 -8.17
C ARG A 110 -8.30 -11.27 -8.36
N TYR A 111 -8.45 -10.29 -7.48
CA TYR A 111 -9.57 -9.34 -7.51
C TYR A 111 -9.19 -7.95 -7.99
N GLU A 112 -7.91 -7.68 -8.25
CA GLU A 112 -7.43 -6.36 -8.69
C GLU A 112 -8.23 -5.83 -9.88
N ALA A 113 -8.42 -6.65 -10.90
CA ALA A 113 -9.17 -6.26 -12.10
C ALA A 113 -10.63 -5.93 -11.81
N GLN A 114 -11.27 -6.69 -10.91
CA GLN A 114 -12.67 -6.44 -10.50
C GLN A 114 -12.79 -5.15 -9.68
N ILE A 115 -11.83 -4.90 -8.80
CA ILE A 115 -11.78 -3.68 -7.99
C ILE A 115 -11.61 -2.47 -8.89
N GLU A 116 -10.66 -2.53 -9.80
CA GLU A 116 -10.37 -1.47 -10.76
C GLU A 116 -11.58 -1.18 -11.66
N GLU A 117 -12.22 -2.21 -12.18
CA GLU A 117 -13.42 -2.08 -12.99
C GLU A 117 -14.56 -1.41 -12.22
N GLN A 118 -14.77 -1.77 -10.96
CA GLN A 118 -15.81 -1.15 -10.14
C GLN A 118 -15.51 0.31 -9.82
N LEU A 119 -14.26 0.62 -9.48
CA LEU A 119 -13.85 2.00 -9.18
C LEU A 119 -13.99 2.92 -10.39
N LEU A 120 -13.72 2.40 -11.58
CA LEU A 120 -13.72 3.16 -12.82
C LEU A 120 -14.94 2.90 -13.71
N LYS A 121 -16.00 2.35 -13.14
CA LYS A 121 -17.25 2.11 -13.86
C LYS A 121 -17.80 3.40 -14.45
N GLY A 122 -18.08 3.39 -15.77
CA GLY A 122 -18.58 4.55 -16.50
C GLY A 122 -17.51 5.51 -17.01
N PHE A 123 -16.24 5.28 -16.68
CA PHE A 123 -15.13 6.04 -17.25
C PHE A 123 -14.72 5.49 -18.60
N SER A 124 -14.54 6.35 -19.59
CA SER A 124 -13.91 5.98 -20.85
C SER A 124 -12.41 5.72 -20.66
N GLU A 125 -11.77 5.06 -21.63
CA GLU A 125 -10.32 4.83 -21.59
C GLU A 125 -9.54 6.15 -21.48
N ASN A 126 -9.92 7.15 -22.27
CA ASN A 126 -9.30 8.47 -22.21
C ASN A 126 -9.47 9.14 -20.83
N GLU A 127 -10.64 9.02 -20.20
CA GLU A 127 -10.89 9.55 -18.86
C GLU A 127 -10.03 8.84 -17.80
N ARG A 128 -9.81 7.54 -17.94
CA ARG A 128 -8.93 6.76 -17.06
C ARG A 128 -7.48 7.24 -17.16
N GLU A 129 -6.99 7.42 -18.37
CA GLU A 129 -5.64 7.94 -18.62
C GLU A 129 -5.47 9.36 -18.05
N GLN A 130 -6.47 10.24 -18.25
CA GLN A 130 -6.47 11.58 -17.70
C GLN A 130 -6.48 11.57 -16.17
N LEU A 131 -7.26 10.72 -15.54
CA LEU A 131 -7.32 10.60 -14.08
C LEU A 131 -5.95 10.21 -13.51
N VAL A 132 -5.29 9.22 -14.08
CA VAL A 132 -3.94 8.81 -13.68
C VAL A 132 -2.95 9.96 -13.85
N SER A 133 -3.03 10.69 -14.96
CA SER A 133 -2.19 11.85 -15.24
C SER A 133 -2.39 12.97 -14.19
N TYR A 134 -3.62 13.27 -13.83
CA TYR A 134 -3.91 14.28 -12.80
C TYR A 134 -3.41 13.88 -11.42
N ILE A 135 -3.59 12.64 -11.03
CA ILE A 135 -3.04 12.10 -9.77
C ILE A 135 -1.51 12.20 -9.78
N GLN A 136 -0.87 11.86 -10.89
CA GLN A 136 0.59 11.97 -11.00
C GLN A 136 1.06 13.42 -10.88
N ARG A 137 0.36 14.37 -11.50
CA ARG A 137 0.68 15.80 -11.36
C ARG A 137 0.56 16.29 -9.92
N ILE A 138 -0.46 15.82 -9.19
CA ILE A 138 -0.60 16.14 -7.76
C ILE A 138 0.62 15.62 -6.98
N LYS A 139 1.02 14.38 -7.21
CA LYS A 139 2.19 13.80 -6.56
C LYS A 139 3.47 14.57 -6.88
N ASP A 140 3.68 14.91 -8.15
CA ASP A 140 4.86 15.66 -8.58
C ASP A 140 4.96 17.04 -7.94
N ASN A 141 3.81 17.71 -7.69
CA ASN A 141 3.77 19.03 -7.07
C ASN A 141 4.16 19.01 -5.58
N ILE A 142 3.96 17.89 -4.89
CA ILE A 142 4.19 17.77 -3.45
C ILE A 142 5.38 16.88 -3.10
N THR A 143 6.02 16.28 -4.10
CA THR A 143 7.26 15.53 -3.89
C THR A 143 8.43 16.51 -3.90
N ASP A 144 9.17 16.59 -2.79
CA ASP A 144 10.37 17.40 -2.72
C ASP A 144 11.39 16.91 -3.77
N LYS A 145 11.70 17.78 -4.71
CA LYS A 145 12.81 17.60 -5.64
C LYS A 145 14.09 18.04 -4.94
N SER A 146 14.51 17.28 -3.95
CA SER A 146 15.83 17.47 -3.35
C SER A 146 16.90 16.69 -4.11
#